data_eda2b2c6ade38da0ffde07959fba574f
#
_entry.id   eda2b2c6ade38da0ffde07959fba574f
#
_cell.length_a   1.000
_cell.length_b   1.000
_cell.length_c   1.000
_cell.angle_alpha   90.00
_cell.angle_beta   90.00
_cell.angle_gamma   90.00
#
_symmetry.space_group_name_H-M   'P 1'
#
loop_
_entity.id
_entity.type
_entity.pdbx_description
1 polymer ?
#
loop_
_entity_poly.entity_id
_entity_poly.type
_entity_poly.pdbx_seq_one_letter_code
_entity_poly.pdbx_strand_id
1 'polypeptide(L)'
;KEFDYLGKEKAYEVVVTNTRAIAEQVEDIELLPKGKLFPPRLENSEEDLNRMVWGKAHELYGDDLPQLIVDRLNVELGSILGKYDVVYMSAQKLVQRSLECGYLVGSRGSVGSSLVAYMAGITEVNALPPHYRCPKCRNVEFHAGEYGCGADMPDKMCPVCGTKYVKDGFDIPFETFLGYGGGKVPDIDLNFSGEYQARAHAHAVEMFGKTQVFRAGTIGTLAEKTAYGFVKKYLEENGIAAGNAEIDRLTACDARRASIPADSSSCRTTWISRISAPCSTPRTTPTVTRSPRISNITAWRTTF
;
A
#
# COMPACT_ATOMS: atom_id res chain seq x y z
N LYS A 1 -19.75 -29.42 -31.04
CA LYS A 1 -19.22 -30.77 -30.73
C LYS A 1 -19.35 -31.13 -29.26
N GLU A 2 -19.02 -30.23 -28.32
CA GLU A 2 -18.98 -30.53 -26.90
C GLU A 2 -20.37 -30.74 -26.27
N PHE A 3 -21.42 -30.24 -26.92
CA PHE A 3 -22.80 -30.35 -26.47
C PHE A 3 -23.69 -31.22 -27.38
N ASP A 4 -23.10 -31.97 -28.35
CA ASP A 4 -23.85 -32.77 -29.30
C ASP A 4 -24.72 -33.86 -28.62
N TYR A 5 -24.36 -34.29 -27.43
CA TYR A 5 -25.11 -35.26 -26.61
C TYR A 5 -26.47 -34.70 -26.12
N LEU A 6 -26.69 -33.40 -26.16
CA LEU A 6 -27.94 -32.76 -25.76
C LEU A 6 -29.00 -32.73 -26.91
N GLY A 7 -28.58 -33.05 -28.15
CA GLY A 7 -29.37 -32.79 -29.33
C GLY A 7 -29.29 -31.35 -29.80
N LYS A 8 -29.61 -31.07 -31.07
CA LYS A 8 -29.36 -29.77 -31.71
C LYS A 8 -30.12 -28.61 -31.09
N GLU A 9 -31.37 -28.79 -30.71
CA GLU A 9 -32.19 -27.74 -30.13
C GLU A 9 -31.69 -27.35 -28.74
N LYS A 10 -31.41 -28.31 -27.90
CA LYS A 10 -30.92 -28.07 -26.52
C LYS A 10 -29.49 -27.53 -26.53
N ALA A 11 -28.65 -28.02 -27.43
CA ALA A 11 -27.31 -27.47 -27.63
C ALA A 11 -27.36 -25.99 -28.09
N TYR A 12 -28.28 -25.62 -28.97
CA TYR A 12 -28.48 -24.25 -29.40
C TYR A 12 -29.00 -23.37 -28.24
N GLU A 13 -29.94 -23.85 -27.47
CA GLU A 13 -30.44 -23.17 -26.29
C GLU A 13 -29.31 -22.85 -25.29
N VAL A 14 -28.49 -23.85 -24.96
CA VAL A 14 -27.39 -23.71 -23.98
C VAL A 14 -26.31 -22.77 -24.52
N VAL A 15 -25.89 -22.94 -25.76
CA VAL A 15 -24.72 -22.25 -26.31
C VAL A 15 -25.05 -20.85 -26.83
N VAL A 16 -26.26 -20.66 -27.36
CA VAL A 16 -26.64 -19.40 -28.02
C VAL A 16 -27.67 -18.62 -27.22
N THR A 17 -28.83 -19.24 -26.97
CA THR A 17 -29.95 -18.52 -26.35
C THR A 17 -29.64 -18.06 -24.93
N ASN A 18 -29.15 -18.99 -24.10
CA ASN A 18 -28.84 -18.68 -22.69
C ASN A 18 -27.62 -17.75 -22.56
N THR A 19 -26.61 -17.90 -23.41
CA THR A 19 -25.45 -16.98 -23.41
C THR A 19 -25.83 -15.59 -23.84
N ARG A 20 -26.70 -15.43 -24.83
CA ARG A 20 -27.23 -14.10 -25.23
C ARG A 20 -28.08 -13.50 -24.12
N ALA A 21 -28.97 -14.27 -23.52
CA ALA A 21 -29.80 -13.79 -22.42
C ALA A 21 -28.97 -13.32 -21.21
N ILE A 22 -27.82 -13.98 -20.94
CA ILE A 22 -26.88 -13.52 -19.91
C ILE A 22 -26.16 -12.24 -20.36
N ALA A 23 -25.73 -12.16 -21.62
CA ALA A 23 -25.06 -10.98 -22.14
C ALA A 23 -25.97 -9.73 -22.15
N GLU A 24 -27.26 -9.91 -22.44
CA GLU A 24 -28.26 -8.84 -22.42
C GLU A 24 -28.56 -8.30 -21.00
N GLN A 25 -28.21 -9.05 -19.96
CA GLN A 25 -28.32 -8.61 -18.55
C GLN A 25 -27.08 -7.81 -18.09
N VAL A 26 -26.04 -7.71 -18.92
CA VAL A 26 -24.86 -6.94 -18.59
C VAL A 26 -25.11 -5.48 -18.84
N GLU A 27 -25.01 -4.69 -17.80
CA GLU A 27 -25.14 -3.23 -17.83
C GLU A 27 -23.80 -2.57 -17.55
N ASP A 28 -23.61 -1.37 -18.08
CA ASP A 28 -22.45 -0.54 -17.71
C ASP A 28 -22.61 -0.07 -16.26
N ILE A 29 -21.73 -0.55 -15.39
CA ILE A 29 -21.77 -0.22 -13.97
C ILE A 29 -20.63 0.76 -13.66
N GLU A 30 -20.99 1.93 -13.16
CA GLU A 30 -20.01 2.85 -12.59
C GLU A 30 -19.76 2.45 -11.13
N LEU A 31 -18.65 1.72 -10.88
CA LEU A 31 -18.29 1.22 -9.56
C LEU A 31 -17.89 2.34 -8.60
N LEU A 32 -17.23 3.36 -9.12
CA LEU A 32 -16.79 4.52 -8.36
C LEU A 32 -17.02 5.79 -9.19
N PRO A 33 -17.52 6.87 -8.59
CA PRO A 33 -17.67 8.15 -9.28
C PRO A 33 -16.30 8.61 -9.83
N LYS A 34 -16.23 8.85 -11.13
CA LYS A 34 -15.01 9.29 -11.82
C LYS A 34 -14.50 10.60 -11.22
N GLY A 35 -13.21 10.64 -10.92
CA GLY A 35 -12.55 11.86 -10.42
C GLY A 35 -12.89 12.26 -8.98
N LYS A 36 -13.62 11.42 -8.23
CA LYS A 36 -13.94 11.67 -6.83
C LYS A 36 -13.11 10.77 -5.91
N LEU A 37 -12.31 11.39 -5.06
CA LEU A 37 -11.58 10.72 -3.98
C LEU A 37 -12.41 10.75 -2.70
N PHE A 38 -12.30 9.68 -1.92
CA PHE A 38 -12.98 9.55 -0.63
C PHE A 38 -11.93 9.29 0.46
N PRO A 39 -11.13 10.32 0.85
CA PRO A 39 -10.11 10.14 1.87
C PRO A 39 -10.75 9.86 3.24
N PRO A 40 -10.03 9.15 4.12
CA PRO A 40 -10.44 8.99 5.50
C PRO A 40 -10.49 10.36 6.22
N ARG A 41 -11.15 10.38 7.36
CA ARG A 41 -11.17 11.57 8.21
C ARG A 41 -10.39 11.26 9.48
N LEU A 42 -9.41 12.11 9.77
CA LEU A 42 -8.73 12.18 11.07
C LEU A 42 -8.88 13.62 11.54
N GLU A 43 -9.29 13.78 12.78
CA GLU A 43 -9.38 15.09 13.39
C GLU A 43 -7.98 15.71 13.50
N ASN A 44 -7.86 16.99 13.22
CA ASN A 44 -6.63 17.82 13.31
C ASN A 44 -5.44 17.28 12.49
N SER A 45 -5.68 16.46 11.44
CA SER A 45 -4.59 15.86 10.66
C SER A 45 -3.67 16.88 10.02
N GLU A 46 -4.20 17.95 9.51
CA GLU A 46 -3.46 19.05 8.88
C GLU A 46 -2.56 19.80 9.89
N GLU A 47 -3.13 20.19 11.02
CA GLU A 47 -2.41 20.92 12.07
C GLU A 47 -1.36 20.04 12.74
N ASP A 48 -1.70 18.78 13.03
CA ASP A 48 -0.79 17.83 13.65
C ASP A 48 0.39 17.49 12.75
N LEU A 49 0.15 17.24 11.46
CA LEU A 49 1.22 16.99 10.49
C LEU A 49 2.14 18.20 10.37
N ASN A 50 1.57 19.38 10.20
CA ASN A 50 2.34 20.62 10.07
C ASN A 50 3.22 20.86 11.31
N ARG A 51 2.65 20.77 12.50
CA ARG A 51 3.37 20.93 13.78
C ARG A 51 4.49 19.88 13.93
N MET A 52 4.22 18.62 13.61
CA MET A 52 5.19 17.54 13.71
C MET A 52 6.36 17.73 12.77
N VAL A 53 6.11 18.10 11.53
CA VAL A 53 7.13 18.30 10.50
C VAL A 53 8.07 19.44 10.87
N TRP A 54 7.53 20.62 11.20
CA TRP A 54 8.37 21.74 11.59
C TRP A 54 9.08 21.50 12.92
N GLY A 55 8.41 20.89 13.90
CA GLY A 55 9.04 20.51 15.17
C GLY A 55 10.23 19.58 14.97
N LYS A 56 10.11 18.59 14.08
CA LYS A 56 11.22 17.67 13.75
C LYS A 56 12.33 18.35 12.96
N ALA A 57 12.00 19.26 12.06
CA ALA A 57 12.99 20.04 11.33
C ALA A 57 13.85 20.87 12.30
N HIS A 58 13.23 21.59 13.24
CA HIS A 58 13.96 22.34 14.26
C HIS A 58 14.75 21.45 15.22
N GLU A 59 14.23 20.29 15.59
CA GLU A 59 14.96 19.29 16.41
C GLU A 59 16.26 18.86 15.72
N LEU A 60 16.20 18.59 14.41
CA LEU A 60 17.33 18.06 13.66
C LEU A 60 18.33 19.11 13.20
N TYR A 61 17.85 20.30 12.79
CA TYR A 61 18.64 21.31 12.10
C TYR A 61 18.77 22.64 12.85
N GLY A 62 18.12 22.78 14.01
CA GLY A 62 18.21 23.96 14.85
C GLY A 62 17.12 25.01 14.57
N ASP A 63 17.18 26.13 15.32
CA ASP A 63 16.16 27.17 15.22
C ASP A 63 16.27 27.96 13.90
N ASP A 64 17.51 28.21 13.45
CA ASP A 64 17.79 28.85 12.16
C ASP A 64 17.91 27.78 11.07
N LEU A 65 16.76 27.42 10.49
CA LEU A 65 16.72 26.40 9.44
C LEU A 65 17.39 26.92 8.14
N PRO A 66 18.26 26.08 7.50
CA PRO A 66 18.74 26.39 6.17
C PRO A 66 17.61 26.63 5.18
N GLN A 67 17.71 27.68 4.34
CA GLN A 67 16.67 28.08 3.40
C GLN A 67 16.23 26.92 2.48
N LEU A 68 17.15 26.07 2.06
CA LEU A 68 16.86 24.89 1.25
C LEU A 68 15.85 23.96 1.91
N ILE A 69 15.92 23.75 3.23
CA ILE A 69 14.97 22.94 3.98
C ILE A 69 13.61 23.62 4.05
N VAL A 70 13.60 24.93 4.35
CA VAL A 70 12.37 25.73 4.43
C VAL A 70 11.63 25.71 3.10
N ASP A 71 12.33 25.95 2.00
CA ASP A 71 11.74 25.96 0.66
C ASP A 71 11.16 24.60 0.30
N ARG A 72 11.91 23.53 0.56
CA ARG A 72 11.48 22.15 0.30
C ARG A 72 10.23 21.80 1.12
N LEU A 73 10.21 22.09 2.41
CA LEU A 73 9.06 21.81 3.27
C LEU A 73 7.82 22.62 2.86
N ASN A 74 7.99 23.89 2.49
CA ASN A 74 6.88 24.72 2.02
C ASN A 74 6.25 24.17 0.74
N VAL A 75 7.05 23.73 -0.22
CA VAL A 75 6.58 23.12 -1.48
C VAL A 75 5.81 21.81 -1.21
N GLU A 76 6.39 20.95 -0.38
CA GLU A 76 5.76 19.66 -0.06
C GLU A 76 4.49 19.84 0.76
N LEU A 77 4.52 20.61 1.85
CA LEU A 77 3.36 20.88 2.70
C LEU A 77 2.24 21.57 1.92
N GLY A 78 2.56 22.51 1.04
CA GLY A 78 1.57 23.16 0.17
C GLY A 78 0.85 22.20 -0.78
N SER A 79 1.49 21.07 -1.11
CA SER A 79 0.89 20.04 -1.96
C SER A 79 0.13 18.98 -1.16
N ILE A 80 0.43 18.82 0.14
CA ILE A 80 -0.07 17.74 1.00
C ILE A 80 -1.23 18.22 1.88
N LEU A 81 -1.08 19.37 2.53
CA LEU A 81 -2.07 19.87 3.50
C LEU A 81 -3.42 20.15 2.82
N GLY A 82 -4.49 19.76 3.50
CA GLY A 82 -5.86 19.88 3.00
C GLY A 82 -6.24 18.90 1.88
N LYS A 83 -5.30 18.03 1.45
CA LYS A 83 -5.56 17.01 0.41
C LYS A 83 -5.15 15.61 0.86
N TYR A 84 -3.95 15.44 1.38
CA TYR A 84 -3.32 14.16 1.67
C TYR A 84 -2.77 14.05 3.09
N ASP A 85 -2.95 15.07 3.93
CA ASP A 85 -2.53 15.11 5.33
C ASP A 85 -3.03 13.90 6.12
N VAL A 86 -4.29 13.48 5.88
CA VAL A 86 -4.85 12.29 6.51
C VAL A 86 -4.09 11.01 6.13
N VAL A 87 -3.62 10.92 4.88
CA VAL A 87 -2.83 9.77 4.40
C VAL A 87 -1.51 9.69 5.16
N TYR A 88 -0.80 10.83 5.25
CA TYR A 88 0.44 10.92 6.00
C TYR A 88 0.26 10.61 7.48
N MET A 89 -0.75 11.19 8.11
CA MET A 89 -1.03 10.96 9.53
C MET A 89 -1.47 9.53 9.82
N SER A 90 -2.18 8.88 8.90
CA SER A 90 -2.53 7.46 9.01
C SER A 90 -1.28 6.59 8.98
N ALA A 91 -0.39 6.81 8.02
CA ALA A 91 0.88 6.09 7.91
C ALA A 91 1.76 6.33 9.15
N GLN A 92 1.87 7.59 9.59
CA GLN A 92 2.65 7.98 10.76
C GLN A 92 2.17 7.25 12.04
N LYS A 93 0.85 7.24 12.29
CA LYS A 93 0.27 6.55 13.46
C LYS A 93 0.52 5.04 13.42
N LEU A 94 0.44 4.42 12.25
CA LEU A 94 0.73 2.99 12.07
C LEU A 94 2.21 2.69 12.34
N VAL A 95 3.12 3.50 11.81
CA VAL A 95 4.56 3.35 12.03
C VAL A 95 4.89 3.56 13.51
N GLN A 96 4.43 4.65 14.08
CA GLN A 96 4.68 4.97 15.50
C GLN A 96 4.20 3.84 16.42
N ARG A 97 2.99 3.34 16.22
CA ARG A 97 2.45 2.26 17.03
C ARG A 97 3.25 0.96 16.92
N SER A 98 3.77 0.65 15.75
CA SER A 98 4.66 -0.50 15.55
C SER A 98 5.97 -0.34 16.33
N LEU A 99 6.60 0.84 16.22
CA LEU A 99 7.84 1.16 16.93
C LEU A 99 7.65 1.14 18.47
N GLU A 100 6.55 1.67 18.98
CA GLU A 100 6.18 1.59 20.41
C GLU A 100 6.01 0.15 20.90
N CYS A 101 5.58 -0.76 20.01
CA CYS A 101 5.50 -2.18 20.31
C CYS A 101 6.83 -2.92 20.11
N GLY A 102 7.92 -2.23 19.78
CA GLY A 102 9.27 -2.79 19.58
C GLY A 102 9.51 -3.42 18.21
N TYR A 103 8.66 -3.17 17.22
CA TYR A 103 8.80 -3.71 15.86
C TYR A 103 9.18 -2.63 14.87
N LEU A 104 10.24 -2.87 14.10
CA LEU A 104 10.67 -1.98 13.04
C LEU A 104 9.68 -1.99 11.87
N VAL A 105 9.57 -0.85 11.21
CA VAL A 105 8.78 -0.68 9.99
C VAL A 105 9.70 -0.08 8.93
N GLY A 106 9.72 -0.65 7.74
CA GLY A 106 10.40 -0.09 6.58
C GLY A 106 9.40 0.55 5.64
N SER A 107 9.68 1.75 5.15
CA SER A 107 8.95 2.32 4.02
C SER A 107 9.49 1.77 2.70
N ARG A 108 8.66 1.74 1.68
CA ARG A 108 9.05 1.29 0.33
C ARG A 108 8.44 2.19 -0.74
N GLY A 109 9.10 2.24 -1.89
CA GLY A 109 8.60 2.98 -3.05
C GLY A 109 8.89 4.47 -2.99
N SER A 110 8.02 5.25 -3.63
CA SER A 110 8.25 6.66 -3.88
C SER A 110 8.14 7.57 -2.64
N VAL A 111 7.61 7.08 -1.51
CA VAL A 111 7.50 7.86 -0.26
C VAL A 111 8.86 8.35 0.27
N GLY A 112 9.95 7.65 -0.04
CA GLY A 112 11.31 8.06 0.30
C GLY A 112 11.77 9.37 -0.35
N SER A 113 11.03 9.90 -1.32
CA SER A 113 11.30 11.21 -1.93
C SER A 113 10.60 12.39 -1.21
N SER A 114 9.80 12.12 -0.17
CA SER A 114 9.11 13.15 0.60
C SER A 114 9.88 13.50 1.88
N LEU A 115 10.35 14.74 1.97
CA LEU A 115 10.97 15.28 3.18
C LEU A 115 9.94 15.36 4.33
N VAL A 116 8.69 15.68 4.02
CA VAL A 116 7.58 15.66 4.98
C VAL A 116 7.39 14.27 5.58
N ALA A 117 7.48 13.21 4.77
CA ALA A 117 7.40 11.83 5.27
C ALA A 117 8.59 11.48 6.19
N TYR A 118 9.79 11.96 5.88
CA TYR A 118 10.97 11.80 6.73
C TYR A 118 10.79 12.55 8.07
N MET A 119 10.38 13.81 8.04
CA MET A 119 10.15 14.59 9.26
C MET A 119 9.02 14.04 10.12
N ALA A 120 7.98 13.47 9.50
CA ALA A 120 6.90 12.79 10.20
C ALA A 120 7.26 11.40 10.74
N GLY A 121 8.45 10.87 10.44
CA GLY A 121 8.91 9.55 10.88
C GLY A 121 8.22 8.40 10.15
N ILE A 122 7.70 8.63 8.94
CA ILE A 122 7.09 7.60 8.08
C ILE A 122 8.18 6.82 7.34
N THR A 123 9.25 7.50 6.95
CA THR A 123 10.41 6.92 6.26
C THR A 123 11.71 7.32 6.95
N GLU A 124 12.72 6.49 6.83
CA GLU A 124 14.09 6.79 7.28
C GLU A 124 14.94 7.45 6.17
N VAL A 125 14.38 7.57 4.97
CA VAL A 125 15.08 8.16 3.82
C VAL A 125 14.95 9.68 3.85
N ASN A 126 16.07 10.36 3.97
CA ASN A 126 16.15 11.82 3.89
C ASN A 126 16.32 12.26 2.43
N ALA A 127 15.30 12.88 1.85
CA ALA A 127 15.29 13.28 0.45
C ALA A 127 16.13 14.53 0.13
N LEU A 128 16.70 15.18 1.14
CA LEU A 128 17.60 16.33 0.95
C LEU A 128 18.88 15.91 0.24
N PRO A 129 19.62 16.87 -0.37
CA PRO A 129 20.96 16.62 -0.88
C PRO A 129 21.90 16.09 0.20
N PRO A 130 22.99 15.39 -0.17
CA PRO A 130 23.99 14.89 0.76
C PRO A 130 24.50 16.02 1.66
N HIS A 131 24.50 15.77 2.98
CA HIS A 131 24.92 16.78 3.97
C HIS A 131 25.44 16.16 5.25
N TYR A 132 26.27 16.94 5.95
CA TYR A 132 26.64 16.69 7.32
C TYR A 132 25.69 17.41 8.26
N ARG A 133 25.23 16.72 9.30
CA ARG A 133 24.42 17.26 10.36
C ARG A 133 25.04 16.98 11.72
N CYS A 134 25.29 18.02 12.52
CA CYS A 134 25.81 17.84 13.85
C CYS A 134 24.68 17.47 14.84
N PRO A 135 24.76 16.32 15.53
CA PRO A 135 23.72 15.94 16.47
C PRO A 135 23.71 16.81 17.77
N LYS A 136 24.80 17.55 18.04
CA LYS A 136 24.93 18.37 19.25
C LYS A 136 24.60 19.85 19.02
N CYS A 137 25.28 20.49 18.08
CA CYS A 137 25.09 21.92 17.83
C CYS A 137 24.23 22.23 16.60
N ARG A 138 23.77 21.20 15.90
CA ARG A 138 22.89 21.28 14.70
C ARG A 138 23.48 22.03 13.52
N ASN A 139 24.82 22.28 13.54
CA ASN A 139 25.50 22.81 12.37
C ASN A 139 25.32 21.87 11.17
N VAL A 140 25.05 22.44 10.00
CA VAL A 140 24.74 21.71 8.76
C VAL A 140 25.65 22.18 7.63
N GLU A 141 26.16 21.23 6.84
CA GLU A 141 26.96 21.52 5.64
C GLU A 141 26.41 20.68 4.47
N PHE A 142 25.85 21.32 3.46
CA PHE A 142 25.34 20.65 2.26
C PHE A 142 26.42 20.45 1.21
N HIS A 143 26.41 19.30 0.53
CA HIS A 143 27.34 18.88 -0.51
C HIS A 143 26.58 18.40 -1.76
N ALA A 144 25.65 19.21 -2.23
CA ALA A 144 24.84 18.90 -3.41
C ALA A 144 25.73 18.70 -4.65
N GLY A 145 25.56 17.58 -5.34
CA GLY A 145 26.29 17.24 -6.57
C GLY A 145 27.75 16.78 -6.36
N GLU A 146 28.27 16.75 -5.13
CA GLU A 146 29.63 16.28 -4.86
C GLU A 146 29.66 14.76 -4.58
N TYR A 147 28.60 14.23 -3.98
CA TYR A 147 28.45 12.83 -3.60
C TYR A 147 27.10 12.27 -4.10
N GLY A 148 27.03 10.98 -4.35
CA GLY A 148 25.80 10.31 -4.75
C GLY A 148 24.75 10.24 -3.62
N CYS A 149 25.23 10.05 -2.38
CA CYS A 149 24.40 10.12 -1.17
C CYS A 149 25.25 10.46 0.06
N GLY A 150 24.59 10.75 1.17
CA GLY A 150 25.27 11.05 2.43
C GLY A 150 26.14 9.89 2.92
N ALA A 151 25.77 8.64 2.66
CA ALA A 151 26.58 7.47 3.05
C ALA A 151 27.96 7.43 2.40
N ASP A 152 28.09 7.97 1.19
CA ASP A 152 29.36 8.01 0.43
C ASP A 152 30.33 9.09 0.94
N MET A 153 29.86 10.01 1.78
CA MET A 153 30.67 11.08 2.32
C MET A 153 31.69 10.56 3.33
N PRO A 154 32.92 11.12 3.40
CA PRO A 154 33.90 10.74 4.41
C PRO A 154 33.43 11.12 5.82
N ASP A 155 33.94 10.42 6.82
CA ASP A 155 33.72 10.80 8.21
C ASP A 155 34.38 12.12 8.54
N LYS A 156 33.64 13.02 9.21
CA LYS A 156 34.07 14.38 9.52
C LYS A 156 33.66 14.78 10.94
N MET A 157 34.46 15.57 11.58
CA MET A 157 34.14 16.19 12.88
C MET A 157 33.54 17.58 12.67
N CYS A 158 32.56 17.92 13.46
CA CYS A 158 31.95 19.26 13.41
C CYS A 158 32.99 20.33 13.78
N PRO A 159 33.22 21.35 12.93
CA PRO A 159 34.21 22.40 13.21
C PRO A 159 33.78 23.31 14.37
N VAL A 160 32.49 23.35 14.71
CA VAL A 160 31.95 24.23 15.77
C VAL A 160 32.10 23.59 17.15
N CYS A 161 31.80 22.29 17.31
CA CYS A 161 31.75 21.67 18.63
C CYS A 161 32.57 20.37 18.77
N GLY A 162 33.27 19.95 17.71
CA GLY A 162 34.13 18.76 17.74
C GLY A 162 33.38 17.42 17.78
N THR A 163 32.06 17.40 17.70
CA THR A 163 31.27 16.16 17.69
C THR A 163 31.31 15.52 16.30
N LYS A 164 31.32 14.19 16.21
CA LYS A 164 31.24 13.49 14.93
C LYS A 164 29.92 13.82 14.22
N TYR A 165 29.99 14.23 12.98
CA TYR A 165 28.83 14.49 12.14
C TYR A 165 28.04 13.21 11.84
N VAL A 166 26.74 13.35 11.72
CA VAL A 166 25.86 12.40 11.04
C VAL A 166 25.86 12.76 9.56
N LYS A 167 26.05 11.76 8.71
CA LYS A 167 26.02 11.86 7.25
C LYS A 167 24.63 11.45 6.78
N ASP A 168 23.96 12.28 6.00
CA ASP A 168 22.58 12.06 5.60
C ASP A 168 22.32 12.66 4.20
N GLY A 169 21.16 12.31 3.59
CA GLY A 169 20.70 12.85 2.32
C GLY A 169 20.93 11.93 1.13
N PHE A 170 19.90 11.84 0.28
CA PHE A 170 19.85 11.00 -0.93
C PHE A 170 19.55 11.78 -2.21
N ASP A 171 19.37 13.09 -2.12
CA ASP A 171 19.07 14.00 -3.24
C ASP A 171 17.93 13.54 -4.16
N ILE A 172 16.78 13.24 -3.57
CA ILE A 172 15.63 12.71 -4.30
C ILE A 172 14.61 13.82 -4.56
N PRO A 173 14.23 14.09 -5.83
CA PRO A 173 13.22 15.07 -6.16
C PRO A 173 11.82 14.68 -5.65
N PHE A 174 11.06 15.64 -5.11
CA PHE A 174 9.71 15.40 -4.61
C PHE A 174 8.73 14.96 -5.70
N GLU A 175 8.95 15.37 -6.92
CA GLU A 175 8.16 15.02 -8.09
C GLU A 175 8.12 13.50 -8.34
N THR A 176 9.08 12.76 -7.82
CA THR A 176 9.08 11.28 -7.84
C THR A 176 7.87 10.71 -7.09
N PHE A 177 7.38 11.41 -6.06
CA PHE A 177 6.24 10.98 -5.25
C PHE A 177 4.89 11.46 -5.78
N LEU A 178 4.70 12.77 -5.91
CA LEU A 178 3.41 13.35 -6.32
C LEU A 178 3.34 13.75 -7.80
N GLY A 179 4.40 13.55 -8.57
CA GLY A 179 4.49 14.00 -9.95
C GLY A 179 4.64 15.52 -10.07
N TYR A 180 4.84 15.98 -11.29
CA TYR A 180 4.90 17.41 -11.57
C TYR A 180 3.53 18.05 -11.34
N GLY A 181 3.48 19.10 -10.52
CA GLY A 181 2.24 19.81 -10.19
C GLY A 181 1.27 19.06 -9.25
N GLY A 182 1.70 18.01 -8.57
CA GLY A 182 0.87 17.27 -7.59
C GLY A 182 -0.29 16.49 -8.20
N GLY A 183 -0.17 16.08 -9.47
CA GLY A 183 -1.23 15.37 -10.19
C GLY A 183 -1.35 13.87 -9.86
N LYS A 184 -0.35 13.30 -9.19
CA LYS A 184 -0.36 11.90 -8.76
C LYS A 184 -0.88 11.79 -7.34
N VAL A 185 -1.83 10.88 -7.10
CA VAL A 185 -2.28 10.57 -5.75
C VAL A 185 -1.16 9.80 -5.02
N PRO A 186 -0.78 10.22 -3.79
CA PRO A 186 0.28 9.55 -3.04
C PRO A 186 -0.09 8.12 -2.67
N ASP A 187 0.91 7.27 -2.71
CA ASP A 187 0.82 5.89 -2.28
C ASP A 187 1.98 5.61 -1.29
N ILE A 188 1.65 5.23 -0.06
CA ILE A 188 2.62 4.98 1.00
C ILE A 188 2.62 3.49 1.31
N ASP A 189 3.68 2.81 0.87
CA ASP A 189 3.91 1.40 1.14
C ASP A 189 4.72 1.21 2.42
N LEU A 190 4.17 0.48 3.39
CA LEU A 190 4.82 0.16 4.65
C LEU A 190 5.03 -1.34 4.79
N ASN A 191 6.25 -1.74 5.15
CA ASN A 191 6.61 -3.13 5.42
C ASN A 191 6.69 -3.35 6.94
N PHE A 192 5.70 -4.04 7.49
CA PHE A 192 5.69 -4.44 8.89
C PHE A 192 6.35 -5.80 9.09
N SER A 193 6.86 -6.03 10.30
CA SER A 193 7.25 -7.38 10.71
C SER A 193 6.08 -8.35 10.57
N GLY A 194 6.34 -9.58 10.07
CA GLY A 194 5.29 -10.59 9.92
C GLY A 194 4.55 -10.91 11.23
N GLU A 195 5.23 -10.83 12.36
CA GLU A 195 4.61 -11.04 13.68
C GLU A 195 3.70 -9.88 14.11
N TYR A 196 4.01 -8.67 13.68
CA TYR A 196 3.23 -7.47 14.04
C TYR A 196 2.13 -7.15 13.02
N GLN A 197 2.20 -7.64 11.81
CA GLN A 197 1.31 -7.30 10.70
C GLN A 197 -0.18 -7.38 11.07
N ALA A 198 -0.60 -8.46 11.73
CA ALA A 198 -2.00 -8.61 12.16
C ALA A 198 -2.42 -7.52 13.15
N ARG A 199 -1.51 -7.07 14.03
CA ARG A 199 -1.74 -5.98 14.99
C ARG A 199 -1.81 -4.62 14.29
N ALA A 200 -0.98 -4.39 13.28
CA ALA A 200 -1.06 -3.19 12.45
C ALA A 200 -2.42 -3.10 11.74
N HIS A 201 -2.94 -4.22 11.20
CA HIS A 201 -4.29 -4.29 10.64
C HIS A 201 -5.37 -3.98 11.68
N ALA A 202 -5.26 -4.54 12.86
CA ALA A 202 -6.21 -4.25 13.95
C ALA A 202 -6.17 -2.75 14.33
N HIS A 203 -4.99 -2.15 14.38
CA HIS A 203 -4.84 -0.73 14.69
C HIS A 203 -5.48 0.18 13.62
N ALA A 204 -5.39 -0.15 12.34
CA ALA A 204 -6.12 0.58 11.32
C ALA A 204 -7.64 0.49 11.51
N VAL A 205 -8.14 -0.68 11.92
CA VAL A 205 -9.56 -0.86 12.26
C VAL A 205 -9.95 -0.04 13.50
N GLU A 206 -9.07 0.10 14.48
CA GLU A 206 -9.27 0.96 15.66
C GLU A 206 -9.37 2.44 15.27
N MET A 207 -8.51 2.90 14.34
CA MET A 207 -8.50 4.29 13.88
C MET A 207 -9.74 4.67 13.06
N PHE A 208 -10.21 3.78 12.18
CA PHE A 208 -11.22 4.12 11.18
C PHE A 208 -12.55 3.35 11.34
N GLY A 209 -12.60 2.35 12.20
CA GLY A 209 -13.78 1.52 12.42
C GLY A 209 -13.87 0.29 11.51
N LYS A 210 -14.52 -0.75 12.01
CA LYS A 210 -14.64 -2.07 11.34
C LYS A 210 -15.34 -2.04 9.98
N THR A 211 -16.21 -1.06 9.76
CA THR A 211 -16.99 -0.93 8.52
C THR A 211 -16.26 -0.11 7.44
N GLN A 212 -15.10 0.47 7.77
CA GLN A 212 -14.35 1.36 6.90
C GLN A 212 -13.01 0.77 6.43
N VAL A 213 -12.54 -0.27 7.09
CA VAL A 213 -11.25 -0.90 6.80
C VAL A 213 -11.45 -2.30 6.26
N PHE A 214 -10.95 -2.56 5.07
CA PHE A 214 -11.05 -3.84 4.39
C PHE A 214 -9.68 -4.29 3.90
N ARG A 215 -9.46 -5.59 3.93
CA ARG A 215 -8.29 -6.19 3.28
C ARG A 215 -8.54 -6.33 1.79
N ALA A 216 -7.59 -5.87 0.99
CA ALA A 216 -7.58 -6.18 -0.43
C ALA A 216 -6.90 -7.52 -0.67
N GLY A 217 -7.48 -8.30 -1.57
CA GLY A 217 -6.89 -9.53 -2.07
C GLY A 217 -6.57 -9.42 -3.56
N THR A 218 -5.60 -10.18 -4.01
CA THR A 218 -5.32 -10.37 -5.42
C THR A 218 -5.81 -11.75 -5.86
N ILE A 219 -6.38 -11.82 -7.06
CA ILE A 219 -6.69 -13.11 -7.69
C ILE A 219 -5.45 -13.54 -8.45
N GLY A 220 -4.86 -14.65 -8.03
CA GLY A 220 -3.74 -15.26 -8.71
C GLY A 220 -4.10 -16.64 -9.25
N THR A 221 -3.38 -17.10 -10.24
CA THR A 221 -3.43 -18.49 -10.72
C THR A 221 -2.24 -19.25 -10.17
N LEU A 222 -2.47 -20.48 -9.74
CA LEU A 222 -1.38 -21.41 -9.42
C LEU A 222 -0.76 -21.90 -10.72
N ALA A 223 0.57 -21.88 -10.80
CA ALA A 223 1.27 -22.52 -11.90
C ALA A 223 1.01 -24.04 -11.86
N GLU A 224 0.84 -24.64 -13.03
CA GLU A 224 0.51 -26.07 -13.19
C GLU A 224 1.44 -26.98 -12.38
N LYS A 225 2.74 -26.76 -12.42
CA LYS A 225 3.73 -27.51 -11.61
C LYS A 225 3.49 -27.40 -10.11
N THR A 226 3.06 -26.25 -9.63
CA THR A 226 2.76 -26.03 -8.21
C THR A 226 1.49 -26.74 -7.82
N ALA A 227 0.45 -26.68 -8.65
CA ALA A 227 -0.81 -27.39 -8.45
C ALA A 227 -0.58 -28.91 -8.44
N TYR A 228 0.21 -29.43 -9.38
CA TYR A 228 0.62 -30.83 -9.41
C TYR A 228 1.31 -31.25 -8.11
N GLY A 229 2.25 -30.44 -7.62
CA GLY A 229 2.94 -30.70 -6.36
C GLY A 229 2.00 -30.78 -5.16
N PHE A 230 1.01 -29.89 -5.09
CA PHE A 230 0.01 -29.92 -4.02
C PHE A 230 -0.89 -31.15 -4.08
N VAL A 231 -1.37 -31.51 -5.27
CA VAL A 231 -2.19 -32.72 -5.46
C VAL A 231 -1.40 -33.97 -5.05
N LYS A 232 -0.16 -34.10 -5.54
CA LYS A 232 0.70 -35.22 -5.21
C LYS A 232 0.95 -35.33 -3.71
N LYS A 233 1.31 -34.22 -3.05
CA LYS A 233 1.53 -34.17 -1.60
C LYS A 233 0.28 -34.59 -0.82
N TYR A 234 -0.89 -34.10 -1.19
CA TYR A 234 -2.16 -34.42 -0.56
C TYR A 234 -2.44 -35.94 -0.66
N LEU A 235 -2.23 -36.55 -1.84
CA LEU A 235 -2.44 -37.96 -2.05
C LEU A 235 -1.49 -38.82 -1.21
N GLU A 236 -0.21 -38.45 -1.14
CA GLU A 236 0.81 -39.09 -0.32
C GLU A 236 0.46 -39.03 1.17
N GLU A 237 0.09 -37.86 1.68
CA GLU A 237 -0.27 -37.64 3.09
C GLU A 237 -1.52 -38.41 3.51
N ASN A 238 -2.44 -38.66 2.59
CA ASN A 238 -3.68 -39.42 2.86
C ASN A 238 -3.61 -40.90 2.45
N GLY A 239 -2.45 -41.36 2.00
CA GLY A 239 -2.26 -42.79 1.61
C GLY A 239 -3.09 -43.21 0.39
N ILE A 240 -3.45 -42.25 -0.48
CA ILE A 240 -4.26 -42.49 -1.67
C ILE A 240 -3.32 -42.79 -2.84
N ALA A 241 -3.42 -44.04 -3.37
CA ALA A 241 -2.69 -44.42 -4.57
C ALA A 241 -3.40 -43.86 -5.82
N ALA A 242 -2.75 -42.94 -6.54
CA ALA A 242 -3.26 -42.42 -7.80
C ALA A 242 -2.19 -42.48 -8.89
N GLY A 243 -2.61 -42.79 -10.11
CA GLY A 243 -1.72 -42.77 -11.27
C GLY A 243 -1.45 -41.35 -11.76
N ASN A 244 -0.35 -41.13 -12.49
CA ASN A 244 0.02 -39.84 -13.02
C ASN A 244 -1.09 -39.16 -13.83
N ALA A 245 -1.81 -39.93 -14.67
CA ALA A 245 -2.94 -39.40 -15.46
C ALA A 245 -4.11 -38.87 -14.58
N GLU A 246 -4.32 -39.45 -13.41
CA GLU A 246 -5.33 -39.01 -12.47
C GLU A 246 -4.87 -37.75 -11.73
N ILE A 247 -3.60 -37.68 -11.35
CA ILE A 247 -2.97 -36.48 -10.77
C ILE A 247 -3.03 -35.30 -11.75
N ASP A 248 -2.71 -35.55 -13.03
CA ASP A 248 -2.78 -34.51 -14.09
C ASP A 248 -4.22 -34.01 -14.25
N ARG A 249 -5.21 -34.90 -14.24
CA ARG A 249 -6.63 -34.53 -14.33
C ARG A 249 -7.09 -33.67 -13.15
N LEU A 250 -6.71 -33.98 -11.94
CA LEU A 250 -7.02 -33.24 -10.74
C LEU A 250 -6.32 -31.87 -10.75
N THR A 251 -5.06 -31.85 -11.18
CA THR A 251 -4.27 -30.62 -11.34
C THR A 251 -4.93 -29.64 -12.32
N ALA A 252 -5.41 -30.14 -13.45
CA ALA A 252 -6.06 -29.32 -14.47
C ALA A 252 -7.38 -28.66 -14.00
N CYS A 253 -8.08 -29.29 -13.04
CA CYS A 253 -9.28 -28.73 -12.43
C CYS A 253 -8.98 -27.58 -11.46
N ASP A 254 -7.88 -27.65 -10.71
CA ASP A 254 -7.56 -26.70 -9.64
C ASP A 254 -6.70 -25.52 -10.08
N ALA A 255 -5.87 -25.69 -11.11
CA ALA A 255 -4.93 -24.67 -11.57
C ALA A 255 -5.59 -23.34 -12.03
N ARG A 256 -6.89 -23.32 -12.27
CA ARG A 256 -7.60 -22.17 -12.85
C ARG A 256 -8.32 -21.27 -11.85
N ARG A 257 -8.34 -21.57 -10.54
CA ARG A 257 -9.25 -20.89 -9.60
C ARG A 257 -8.73 -20.65 -8.17
N ALA A 258 -7.44 -20.54 -7.95
CA ALA A 258 -6.96 -20.15 -6.64
C ALA A 258 -7.01 -18.63 -6.47
N SER A 259 -7.92 -18.14 -5.65
CA SER A 259 -7.79 -16.81 -5.07
C SER A 259 -6.84 -16.93 -3.88
N ILE A 260 -5.64 -16.36 -4.00
CA ILE A 260 -4.69 -16.29 -2.89
C ILE A 260 -4.95 -14.97 -2.18
N PRO A 261 -5.31 -14.98 -0.88
CA PRO A 261 -5.31 -13.75 -0.09
C PRO A 261 -3.93 -13.10 -0.18
N ALA A 262 -3.87 -11.79 -0.28
CA ALA A 262 -2.62 -11.03 -0.39
C ALA A 262 -1.61 -11.33 0.73
N ASP A 263 -2.05 -11.97 1.79
CA ASP A 263 -1.29 -12.28 3.01
C ASP A 263 -0.42 -13.57 2.94
N SER A 264 -0.54 -14.41 1.91
CA SER A 264 -0.05 -15.78 2.07
C SER A 264 1.36 -16.07 1.57
N SER A 265 2.07 -15.17 0.92
CA SER A 265 3.40 -15.54 0.39
C SER A 265 4.41 -14.44 0.13
N SER A 266 4.16 -13.21 0.45
CA SER A 266 5.20 -12.17 0.41
C SER A 266 4.86 -11.05 1.38
N CYS A 267 5.87 -10.46 2.03
CA CYS A 267 5.78 -9.31 2.94
C CYS A 267 5.23 -8.04 2.26
N ARG A 268 4.21 -8.16 1.45
CA ARG A 268 3.57 -7.05 0.76
C ARG A 268 2.20 -6.84 1.37
N THR A 269 2.12 -5.99 2.36
CA THR A 269 0.85 -5.52 2.88
C THR A 269 0.46 -4.27 2.13
N THR A 270 -0.49 -4.40 1.24
CA THR A 270 -1.13 -3.26 0.61
C THR A 270 -2.40 -2.97 1.39
N TRP A 271 -2.49 -1.80 1.98
CA TRP A 271 -3.66 -1.35 2.71
C TRP A 271 -4.62 -0.63 1.78
N ILE A 272 -5.89 -0.96 1.88
CA ILE A 272 -6.96 -0.16 1.27
C ILE A 272 -7.94 0.22 2.36
N SER A 273 -8.02 1.50 2.63
CA SER A 273 -9.16 2.06 3.31
C SER A 273 -10.18 2.47 2.26
N ARG A 274 -11.28 1.72 2.13
CA ARG A 274 -12.43 2.19 1.38
C ARG A 274 -13.30 2.97 2.33
N ILE A 275 -13.38 4.26 2.12
CA ILE A 275 -14.39 5.06 2.76
C ILE A 275 -15.55 5.15 1.80
N SER A 276 -16.60 4.43 2.11
CA SER A 276 -17.91 4.70 1.56
C SER A 276 -18.47 5.88 2.32
N ALA A 277 -18.89 6.92 1.59
CA ALA A 277 -19.81 7.90 2.13
C ALA A 277 -21.02 7.16 2.74
N PRO A 278 -21.58 7.63 3.86
CA PRO A 278 -22.74 6.99 4.47
C PRO A 278 -23.83 6.89 3.43
N CYS A 279 -24.16 5.66 3.03
CA CYS A 279 -25.35 5.40 2.23
C CYS A 279 -26.56 5.59 3.14
N SER A 280 -27.07 6.79 3.15
CA SER A 280 -28.37 7.09 3.76
C SER A 280 -29.44 6.63 2.79
N THR A 281 -29.82 5.38 2.84
CA THR A 281 -31.20 4.87 2.65
C THR A 281 -31.19 3.35 2.69
N PRO A 282 -32.03 2.70 3.49
CA PRO A 282 -32.25 1.27 3.42
C PRO A 282 -33.12 0.99 2.19
N ARG A 283 -32.51 0.52 1.10
CA ARG A 283 -33.31 -0.13 0.05
C ARG A 283 -33.54 -1.57 0.48
N THR A 284 -34.77 -1.89 0.68
CA THR A 284 -35.33 -3.25 0.79
C THR A 284 -34.84 -4.08 -0.39
N THR A 285 -33.92 -5.00 -0.10
CA THR A 285 -33.41 -6.00 -1.05
C THR A 285 -34.41 -7.14 -1.15
N PRO A 286 -34.76 -7.61 -2.35
CA PRO A 286 -35.42 -8.91 -2.49
C PRO A 286 -34.38 -9.99 -2.11
N THR A 287 -34.82 -10.91 -1.28
CA THR A 287 -34.04 -12.05 -0.79
C THR A 287 -33.66 -12.96 -1.96
N VAL A 288 -32.48 -12.77 -2.50
CA VAL A 288 -31.82 -13.76 -3.37
C VAL A 288 -30.86 -14.51 -2.49
N THR A 289 -31.16 -15.75 -2.16
CA THR A 289 -30.27 -16.69 -1.56
C THR A 289 -29.08 -16.89 -2.49
N ARG A 290 -27.99 -16.20 -2.24
CA ARG A 290 -26.72 -16.40 -2.92
C ARG A 290 -25.74 -17.13 -2.03
N SER A 291 -25.29 -18.24 -2.55
CA SER A 291 -24.04 -18.90 -2.19
C SER A 291 -22.92 -17.86 -2.08
N PRO A 292 -22.05 -17.91 -1.06
CA PRO A 292 -20.97 -16.95 -0.89
C PRO A 292 -19.85 -17.27 -1.90
N ARG A 293 -20.03 -16.87 -3.14
CA ARG A 293 -18.97 -16.90 -4.15
C ARG A 293 -19.02 -15.63 -4.96
N ILE A 294 -17.84 -15.03 -5.05
CA ILE A 294 -17.48 -13.88 -5.87
C ILE A 294 -17.68 -12.54 -5.16
N SER A 295 -16.72 -12.20 -4.34
CA SER A 295 -16.25 -10.82 -4.32
C SER A 295 -15.19 -10.71 -5.41
N ASN A 296 -15.54 -10.13 -6.55
CA ASN A 296 -14.56 -9.61 -7.48
C ASN A 296 -13.87 -8.44 -6.79
N ILE A 297 -12.83 -8.74 -6.07
CA ILE A 297 -11.94 -7.73 -5.52
C ILE A 297 -10.89 -7.52 -6.58
N THR A 298 -11.11 -6.53 -7.42
CA THR A 298 -10.06 -5.95 -8.23
C THR A 298 -8.96 -5.50 -7.30
N ALA A 299 -7.71 -5.90 -7.58
CA ALA A 299 -6.56 -5.45 -6.81
C ALA A 299 -6.53 -3.92 -6.83
N TRP A 300 -6.85 -3.33 -5.72
CA TRP A 300 -6.69 -1.90 -5.51
C TRP A 300 -5.29 -1.69 -4.94
N ARG A 301 -4.40 -1.14 -5.74
CA ARG A 301 -3.27 -0.42 -5.17
C ARG A 301 -3.85 0.63 -4.26
N THR A 302 -3.33 0.74 -3.05
CA THR A 302 -3.70 1.82 -2.15
C THR A 302 -3.25 3.10 -2.79
N THR A 303 -4.14 3.63 -3.57
CA THR A 303 -4.10 5.01 -3.97
C THR A 303 -5.13 5.64 -3.05
N PHE A 304 -4.63 6.28 -2.01
CA PHE A 304 -5.47 7.16 -1.23
C PHE A 304 -5.89 8.34 -2.08
#